data_cb22dfe8a5c1f1fa8ba8b163244f6b36
#
_entry.id   cb22dfe8a5c1f1fa8ba8b163244f6b36
#
_cell.length_a   1.000
_cell.length_b   1.000
_cell.length_c   1.000
_cell.angle_alpha   90.00
_cell.angle_beta   90.00
_cell.angle_gamma   90.00
#
_symmetry.space_group_name_H-M   'P 1'
#
loop_
_entity.id
_entity.type
_entity.pdbx_description
1 polymer ?
#
loop_
_entity_poly.entity_id
_entity_poly.type
_entity_poly.pdbx_seq_one_letter_code
_entity_poly.pdbx_strand_id
1 'polypeptide(L)'
;MRIEAKLGEMGLALPAEMRAPPGFRITWRQVRVIGNRAIIAGHRPRLSNGAFAGPAGKVGAELTLEQGRAAARAAGLAILGDLKREIGDLDRVVSWLRVFGMVNAAPGFVALAQVIDGFTELMVDLFGEEVSLCPRAVAGMAELALNSPVILEGEVEIREAT
;
A
#
# COMPACT_ATOMS: atom_id res chain seq x y z
N MET A 1 -12.82 4.21 15.22
CA MET A 1 -12.78 2.93 14.46
C MET A 1 -13.79 2.90 13.30
N ARG A 2 -14.05 4.09 12.73
CA ARG A 2 -14.96 4.24 11.57
C ARG A 2 -14.36 3.59 10.31
N ILE A 3 -13.05 3.68 10.12
CA ILE A 3 -12.36 3.10 8.95
C ILE A 3 -12.40 1.58 9.00
N GLU A 4 -12.20 0.98 10.16
CA GLU A 4 -12.29 -0.47 10.34
C GLU A 4 -13.72 -0.99 10.10
N ALA A 5 -14.74 -0.23 10.50
CA ALA A 5 -16.12 -0.58 10.20
C ALA A 5 -16.38 -0.59 8.69
N LYS A 6 -15.91 0.44 7.97
CA LYS A 6 -16.01 0.50 6.49
C LYS A 6 -15.27 -0.66 5.81
N LEU A 7 -14.08 -1.03 6.28
CA LEU A 7 -13.38 -2.22 5.78
C LEU A 7 -14.26 -3.46 5.90
N GLY A 8 -14.90 -3.66 7.07
CA GLY A 8 -15.82 -4.77 7.29
C GLY A 8 -17.03 -4.75 6.36
N GLU A 9 -17.67 -3.58 6.17
CA GLU A 9 -18.79 -3.38 5.23
C GLU A 9 -18.40 -3.71 3.78
N MET A 10 -17.15 -3.43 3.40
CA MET A 10 -16.59 -3.74 2.09
C MET A 10 -16.12 -5.21 1.96
N GLY A 11 -16.23 -6.01 3.02
CA GLY A 11 -15.73 -7.38 3.05
C GLY A 11 -14.20 -7.48 3.01
N LEU A 12 -13.50 -6.41 3.40
CA LEU A 12 -12.04 -6.33 3.38
C LEU A 12 -11.46 -6.59 4.77
N ALA A 13 -10.33 -7.29 4.80
CA ALA A 13 -9.57 -7.55 6.03
C ALA A 13 -8.14 -7.04 5.87
N LEU A 14 -7.61 -6.47 6.95
CA LEU A 14 -6.21 -6.06 7.00
C LEU A 14 -5.33 -7.30 7.19
N PRO A 15 -4.26 -7.46 6.40
CA PRO A 15 -3.36 -8.59 6.54
C PRO A 15 -2.57 -8.51 7.85
N ALA A 16 -2.11 -9.66 8.32
CA ALA A 16 -1.18 -9.76 9.44
C ALA A 16 0.15 -9.06 9.12
N GLU A 17 0.97 -8.88 10.16
CA GLU A 17 2.33 -8.36 10.04
C GLU A 17 3.13 -9.16 8.99
N MET A 18 4.06 -8.48 8.32
CA MET A 18 4.88 -9.08 7.29
C MET A 18 5.67 -10.28 7.82
N ARG A 19 5.54 -11.40 7.15
CA ARG A 19 6.35 -12.59 7.36
C ARG A 19 7.50 -12.60 6.36
N ALA A 20 8.72 -12.45 6.87
CA ALA A 20 9.91 -12.59 6.05
C ALA A 20 10.12 -14.06 5.65
N PRO A 21 10.60 -14.34 4.43
CA PRO A 21 11.06 -15.67 4.06
C PRO A 21 12.15 -16.19 5.01
N PRO A 22 12.30 -17.51 5.18
CA PRO A 22 13.36 -18.08 6.00
C PRO A 22 14.75 -17.53 5.61
N GLY A 23 15.55 -17.16 6.61
CA GLY A 23 16.88 -16.60 6.40
C GLY A 23 16.92 -15.11 6.04
N PHE A 24 15.77 -14.47 5.84
CA PHE A 24 15.70 -13.05 5.52
C PHE A 24 15.58 -12.21 6.82
N ARG A 25 16.51 -11.28 7.02
CA ARG A 25 16.46 -10.33 8.15
C ARG A 25 15.83 -9.02 7.72
N ILE A 26 14.78 -8.60 8.41
CA ILE A 26 14.19 -7.27 8.24
C ILE A 26 15.09 -6.26 8.95
N THR A 27 15.60 -5.27 8.22
CA THR A 27 16.51 -4.23 8.72
C THR A 27 15.89 -2.84 8.65
N TRP A 28 14.57 -2.75 8.48
CA TRP A 28 13.81 -1.50 8.45
C TRP A 28 12.50 -1.62 9.23
N ARG A 29 11.83 -0.49 9.47
CA ARG A 29 10.47 -0.45 9.99
C ARG A 29 9.48 -0.30 8.85
N GLN A 30 8.31 -0.95 8.96
CA GLN A 30 7.23 -0.81 7.99
C GLN A 30 6.59 0.58 8.06
N VAL A 31 6.42 1.09 9.27
CA VAL A 31 5.92 2.43 9.56
C VAL A 31 6.74 3.02 10.70
N ARG A 32 7.00 4.32 10.64
CA ARG A 32 7.65 5.07 11.71
C ARG A 32 6.93 6.39 11.95
N VAL A 33 6.53 6.63 13.19
CA VAL A 33 5.93 7.91 13.60
C VAL A 33 7.02 8.86 14.09
N ILE A 34 6.98 10.09 13.58
CA ILE A 34 7.85 11.21 14.00
C ILE A 34 6.96 12.44 14.11
N GLY A 35 6.72 12.90 15.35
CA GLY A 35 5.74 13.96 15.60
C GLY A 35 4.34 13.54 15.18
N ASN A 36 3.69 14.35 14.35
CA ASN A 36 2.37 14.06 13.79
C ASN A 36 2.43 13.39 12.40
N ARG A 37 3.57 12.82 12.00
CA ARG A 37 3.76 12.21 10.69
C ARG A 37 4.07 10.72 10.84
N ALA A 38 3.37 9.89 10.10
CA ALA A 38 3.69 8.48 9.94
C ALA A 38 4.32 8.26 8.55
N ILE A 39 5.57 7.85 8.56
CA ILE A 39 6.36 7.56 7.35
C ILE A 39 6.23 6.06 7.07
N ILE A 40 5.82 5.72 5.85
CA ILE A 40 5.43 4.38 5.42
C ILE A 40 6.47 3.88 4.43
N ALA A 41 7.11 2.77 4.76
CA ALA A 41 8.07 2.10 3.87
C ALA A 41 7.39 1.49 2.64
N GLY A 42 8.18 1.03 1.68
CA GLY A 42 7.68 0.33 0.50
C GLY A 42 6.91 -0.93 0.87
N HIS A 43 5.64 -0.97 0.52
CA HIS A 43 4.73 -2.09 0.74
C HIS A 43 4.35 -2.76 -0.57
N ARG A 44 4.16 -4.05 -0.49
CA ARG A 44 3.70 -4.89 -1.58
C ARG A 44 2.50 -5.73 -1.13
N PRO A 45 1.78 -6.38 -2.06
CA PRO A 45 0.66 -7.24 -1.71
C PRO A 45 1.04 -8.29 -0.68
N ARG A 46 0.16 -8.51 0.30
CA ARG A 46 0.28 -9.54 1.33
C ARG A 46 -1.01 -10.35 1.44
N LEU A 47 -0.86 -11.63 1.75
CA LEU A 47 -1.97 -12.50 2.15
C LEU A 47 -2.42 -12.17 3.58
N SER A 48 -3.59 -12.65 3.97
CA SER A 48 -4.14 -12.45 5.32
C SER A 48 -3.19 -12.88 6.44
N ASN A 49 -2.38 -13.92 6.21
CA ASN A 49 -1.39 -14.44 7.16
C ASN A 49 -0.05 -13.68 7.18
N GLY A 50 0.07 -12.58 6.43
CA GLY A 50 1.29 -11.77 6.36
C GLY A 50 2.33 -12.24 5.34
N ALA A 51 2.13 -13.39 4.69
CA ALA A 51 2.99 -13.85 3.62
C ALA A 51 2.82 -12.98 2.36
N PHE A 52 3.84 -12.96 1.50
CA PHE A 52 3.75 -12.22 0.25
C PHE A 52 2.71 -12.85 -0.68
N ALA A 53 1.85 -12.00 -1.26
CA ALA A 53 0.84 -12.44 -2.21
C ALA A 53 1.44 -12.55 -3.63
N GLY A 54 1.04 -13.61 -4.35
CA GLY A 54 1.16 -13.65 -5.81
C GLY A 54 -0.05 -12.99 -6.49
N PRO A 55 -0.09 -12.92 -7.83
CA PRO A 55 0.98 -13.35 -8.74
C PRO A 55 2.16 -12.38 -8.75
N ALA A 56 3.35 -12.90 -9.10
CA ALA A 56 4.55 -12.12 -9.35
C ALA A 56 4.73 -11.90 -10.86
N GLY A 57 5.42 -10.84 -11.26
CA GLY A 57 5.70 -10.57 -12.65
C GLY A 57 5.54 -9.10 -13.04
N LYS A 58 5.82 -8.83 -14.31
CA LYS A 58 5.73 -7.50 -14.89
C LYS A 58 4.32 -7.22 -15.41
N VAL A 59 3.79 -6.07 -15.05
CA VAL A 59 2.53 -5.56 -15.61
C VAL A 59 2.77 -5.17 -17.07
N GLY A 60 1.92 -5.66 -17.93
CA GLY A 60 2.06 -5.53 -19.39
C GLY A 60 2.78 -6.70 -20.06
N ALA A 61 3.25 -7.68 -19.30
CA ALA A 61 3.79 -8.96 -19.80
C ALA A 61 3.08 -10.13 -19.13
N GLU A 62 3.62 -10.65 -18.01
CA GLU A 62 2.99 -11.78 -17.29
C GLU A 62 1.66 -11.37 -16.64
N LEU A 63 1.52 -10.10 -16.27
CA LEU A 63 0.34 -9.57 -15.60
C LEU A 63 -0.38 -8.55 -16.46
N THR A 64 -1.71 -8.55 -16.38
CA THR A 64 -2.57 -7.55 -16.99
C THR A 64 -2.60 -6.26 -16.17
N LEU A 65 -3.08 -5.17 -16.77
CA LEU A 65 -3.38 -3.92 -16.05
C LEU A 65 -4.28 -4.16 -14.83
N GLU A 66 -5.35 -4.95 -15.00
CA GLU A 66 -6.30 -5.23 -13.91
C GLU A 66 -5.66 -6.03 -12.76
N GLN A 67 -4.77 -6.96 -13.08
CA GLN A 67 -4.00 -7.66 -12.05
C GLN A 67 -3.04 -6.70 -11.33
N GLY A 68 -2.43 -5.76 -12.04
CA GLY A 68 -1.63 -4.70 -11.45
C GLY A 68 -2.44 -3.79 -10.50
N ARG A 69 -3.64 -3.38 -10.92
CA ARG A 69 -4.58 -2.60 -10.08
C ARG A 69 -4.96 -3.36 -8.81
N ALA A 70 -5.31 -4.64 -8.95
CA ALA A 70 -5.62 -5.50 -7.80
C ALA A 70 -4.42 -5.61 -6.83
N ALA A 71 -3.21 -5.72 -7.36
CA ALA A 71 -1.99 -5.73 -6.56
C ALA A 71 -1.77 -4.41 -5.82
N ALA A 72 -2.00 -3.27 -6.46
CA ALA A 72 -1.90 -1.95 -5.82
C ALA A 72 -2.94 -1.79 -4.68
N ARG A 73 -4.18 -2.27 -4.89
CA ARG A 73 -5.21 -2.32 -3.85
C ARG A 73 -4.79 -3.20 -2.67
N ALA A 74 -4.24 -4.39 -2.94
CA ALA A 74 -3.76 -5.29 -1.90
C ALA A 74 -2.54 -4.73 -1.13
N ALA A 75 -1.63 -4.02 -1.81
CA ALA A 75 -0.54 -3.29 -1.16
C ALA A 75 -1.09 -2.18 -0.25
N GLY A 76 -2.16 -1.50 -0.65
CA GLY A 76 -2.88 -0.53 0.18
C GLY A 76 -3.42 -1.15 1.48
N LEU A 77 -4.01 -2.33 1.42
CA LEU A 77 -4.45 -3.05 2.63
C LEU A 77 -3.26 -3.43 3.53
N ALA A 78 -2.11 -3.78 2.94
CA ALA A 78 -0.89 -4.06 3.71
C ALA A 78 -0.38 -2.81 4.42
N ILE A 79 -0.39 -1.66 3.76
CA ILE A 79 -0.05 -0.35 4.36
C ILE A 79 -0.98 -0.04 5.53
N LEU A 80 -2.29 -0.16 5.33
CA LEU A 80 -3.27 0.12 6.39
C LEU A 80 -3.12 -0.83 7.58
N GLY A 81 -2.77 -2.10 7.33
CA GLY A 81 -2.50 -3.07 8.39
C GLY A 81 -1.30 -2.67 9.26
N ASP A 82 -0.19 -2.27 8.64
CA ASP A 82 1.02 -1.85 9.37
C ASP A 82 0.83 -0.47 10.02
N LEU A 83 0.15 0.45 9.34
CA LEU A 83 -0.20 1.74 9.90
C LEU A 83 -1.07 1.59 11.16
N LYS A 84 -2.11 0.76 11.11
CA LYS A 84 -2.96 0.48 12.28
C LYS A 84 -2.16 -0.11 13.44
N ARG A 85 -1.24 -1.02 13.18
CA ARG A 85 -0.37 -1.60 14.24
C ARG A 85 0.49 -0.54 14.93
N GLU A 86 1.00 0.43 14.15
CA GLU A 86 1.85 1.49 14.67
C GLU A 86 1.06 2.59 15.40
N ILE A 87 -0.09 3.03 14.85
CA ILE A 87 -0.83 4.16 15.41
C ILE A 87 -2.06 3.77 16.25
N GLY A 88 -2.47 2.50 16.24
CA GLY A 88 -3.59 1.95 17.00
C GLY A 88 -4.96 2.10 16.36
N ASP A 89 -5.29 3.27 15.79
CA ASP A 89 -6.59 3.58 15.19
C ASP A 89 -6.40 4.33 13.87
N LEU A 90 -6.98 3.80 12.78
CA LEU A 90 -6.90 4.43 11.47
C LEU A 90 -7.70 5.74 11.37
N ASP A 91 -8.67 5.97 12.27
CA ASP A 91 -9.40 7.25 12.33
C ASP A 91 -8.49 8.42 12.77
N ARG A 92 -7.27 8.13 13.22
CA ARG A 92 -6.26 9.17 13.50
C ARG A 92 -5.60 9.75 12.25
N VAL A 93 -5.74 9.12 11.10
CA VAL A 93 -5.23 9.67 9.83
C VAL A 93 -6.01 10.94 9.49
N VAL A 94 -5.29 12.04 9.37
CA VAL A 94 -5.83 13.37 9.04
C VAL A 94 -5.78 13.61 7.55
N SER A 95 -4.65 13.27 6.93
CA SER A 95 -4.41 13.49 5.51
C SER A 95 -3.27 12.61 5.01
N TRP A 96 -3.40 12.11 3.78
CA TRP A 96 -2.27 11.60 3.03
C TRP A 96 -1.43 12.78 2.55
N LEU A 97 -0.13 12.77 2.82
CA LEU A 97 0.77 13.88 2.49
C LEU A 97 1.45 13.66 1.14
N ARG A 98 1.82 12.43 0.84
CA ARG A 98 2.39 12.03 -0.45
C ARG A 98 2.34 10.51 -0.62
N VAL A 99 2.32 10.08 -1.87
CA VAL A 99 2.43 8.66 -2.25
C VAL A 99 3.41 8.53 -3.42
N PHE A 100 4.24 7.52 -3.37
CA PHE A 100 5.05 7.07 -4.50
C PHE A 100 4.68 5.63 -4.85
N GLY A 101 4.20 5.43 -6.08
CA GLY A 101 3.84 4.12 -6.63
C GLY A 101 4.90 3.64 -7.62
N MET A 102 5.46 2.47 -7.37
CA MET A 102 6.41 1.80 -8.24
C MET A 102 5.74 0.60 -8.91
N VAL A 103 5.79 0.55 -10.22
CA VAL A 103 5.23 -0.56 -11.01
C VAL A 103 6.36 -1.34 -11.66
N ASN A 104 6.37 -2.64 -11.45
CA ASN A 104 7.23 -3.56 -12.19
C ASN A 104 6.67 -3.66 -13.62
N ALA A 105 7.17 -2.82 -14.50
CA ALA A 105 6.60 -2.58 -15.82
C ALA A 105 7.35 -3.33 -16.90
N ALA A 106 6.61 -3.98 -17.80
CA ALA A 106 7.19 -4.49 -19.05
C ALA A 106 7.70 -3.32 -19.92
N PRO A 107 8.72 -3.53 -20.75
CA PRO A 107 9.15 -2.53 -21.71
C PRO A 107 7.97 -2.02 -22.56
N GLY A 108 7.80 -0.69 -22.62
CA GLY A 108 6.72 -0.06 -23.36
C GLY A 108 5.36 0.01 -22.64
N PHE A 109 5.21 -0.59 -21.48
CA PHE A 109 4.01 -0.42 -20.67
C PHE A 109 4.03 0.93 -19.95
N VAL A 110 3.10 1.82 -20.28
CA VAL A 110 3.07 3.21 -19.80
C VAL A 110 1.82 3.56 -18.98
N ALA A 111 0.86 2.65 -18.85
CA ALA A 111 -0.36 2.85 -18.07
C ALA A 111 -0.12 2.72 -16.56
N LEU A 112 0.97 3.33 -16.07
CA LEU A 112 1.46 3.20 -14.69
C LEU A 112 0.51 3.84 -13.67
N ALA A 113 -0.04 5.01 -14.00
CA ALA A 113 -0.99 5.71 -13.16
C ALA A 113 -2.23 4.85 -12.91
N GLN A 114 -2.76 4.23 -13.96
CA GLN A 114 -3.93 3.36 -13.87
C GLN A 114 -3.70 2.15 -12.96
N VAL A 115 -2.49 1.61 -12.90
CA VAL A 115 -2.13 0.55 -11.94
C VAL A 115 -2.27 1.07 -10.51
N ILE A 116 -1.66 2.22 -10.22
CA ILE A 116 -1.65 2.78 -8.86
C ILE A 116 -3.00 3.36 -8.44
N ASP A 117 -3.91 3.64 -9.39
CA ASP A 117 -5.29 4.02 -9.08
C ASP A 117 -6.01 2.96 -8.23
N GLY A 118 -5.65 1.68 -8.34
CA GLY A 118 -6.19 0.65 -7.45
C GLY A 118 -5.93 0.91 -5.96
N PHE A 119 -4.79 1.52 -5.62
CA PHE A 119 -4.51 2.01 -4.28
C PHE A 119 -5.31 3.27 -3.94
N THR A 120 -5.26 4.29 -4.80
CA THR A 120 -5.89 5.60 -4.53
C THR A 120 -7.40 5.47 -4.37
N GLU A 121 -8.05 4.67 -5.22
CA GLU A 121 -9.49 4.39 -5.12
C GLU A 121 -9.85 3.75 -3.78
N LEU A 122 -9.06 2.78 -3.30
CA LEU A 122 -9.26 2.20 -1.98
C LEU A 122 -9.17 3.26 -0.87
N MET A 123 -8.20 4.17 -0.95
CA MET A 123 -8.05 5.23 0.06
C MET A 123 -9.23 6.19 0.02
N VAL A 124 -9.70 6.57 -1.17
CA VAL A 124 -10.89 7.44 -1.34
C VAL A 124 -12.14 6.75 -0.80
N ASP A 125 -12.34 5.46 -1.11
CA ASP A 125 -13.46 4.68 -0.59
C ASP A 125 -13.50 4.65 0.95
N LEU A 126 -12.34 4.58 1.59
CA LEU A 126 -12.23 4.47 3.06
C LEU A 126 -12.27 5.82 3.77
N PHE A 127 -11.47 6.77 3.33
CA PHE A 127 -11.22 8.04 4.04
C PHE A 127 -11.93 9.25 3.41
N GLY A 128 -12.41 9.11 2.16
CA GLY A 128 -12.94 10.22 1.37
C GLY A 128 -11.85 11.02 0.64
N GLU A 129 -12.26 11.83 -0.33
CA GLU A 129 -11.36 12.59 -1.21
C GLU A 129 -10.48 13.59 -0.44
N GLU A 130 -11.05 14.31 0.51
CA GLU A 130 -10.36 15.35 1.28
C GLU A 130 -9.13 14.80 2.01
N VAL A 131 -9.21 13.60 2.56
CA VAL A 131 -8.12 12.94 3.30
C VAL A 131 -7.15 12.24 2.34
N SER A 132 -7.66 11.69 1.24
CA SER A 132 -6.93 10.72 0.40
C SER A 132 -6.22 11.33 -0.79
N LEU A 133 -6.76 12.39 -1.40
CA LEU A 133 -6.15 12.99 -2.59
C LEU A 133 -4.92 13.81 -2.20
N CYS A 134 -3.76 13.29 -2.53
CA CYS A 134 -2.47 13.88 -2.19
C CYS A 134 -1.56 13.98 -3.42
N PRO A 135 -0.47 14.78 -3.36
CA PRO A 135 0.59 14.72 -4.35
C PRO A 135 1.10 13.29 -4.52
N ARG A 136 1.14 12.80 -5.76
CA ARG A 136 1.51 11.43 -6.10
C ARG A 136 2.50 11.41 -7.26
N ALA A 137 3.54 10.58 -7.14
CA ALA A 137 4.41 10.22 -8.25
C ALA A 137 4.28 8.72 -8.55
N VAL A 138 4.38 8.35 -9.81
CA VAL A 138 4.34 6.97 -10.28
C VAL A 138 5.48 6.74 -11.25
N ALA A 139 6.17 5.62 -11.12
CA ALA A 139 7.27 5.25 -12.01
C ALA A 139 7.24 3.76 -12.36
N GLY A 140 7.62 3.45 -13.59
CA GLY A 140 7.94 2.09 -14.01
C GLY A 140 9.36 1.73 -13.58
N MET A 141 9.53 0.57 -12.98
CA MET A 141 10.82 0.04 -12.53
C MET A 141 11.23 -1.13 -13.41
N ALA A 142 12.54 -1.21 -13.69
CA ALA A 142 13.11 -2.36 -14.41
C ALA A 142 12.91 -3.65 -13.62
N GLU A 143 13.11 -3.59 -12.29
CA GLU A 143 12.93 -4.72 -11.37
C GLU A 143 12.36 -4.22 -10.04
N LEU A 144 11.52 -5.04 -9.41
CA LEU A 144 11.08 -4.88 -8.03
C LEU A 144 11.41 -6.13 -7.21
N ALA A 145 11.63 -5.93 -5.92
CA ALA A 145 11.99 -7.00 -5.00
C ALA A 145 11.00 -8.18 -5.07
N LEU A 146 11.55 -9.40 -5.17
CA LEU A 146 10.83 -10.67 -5.30
C LEU A 146 9.84 -10.69 -6.47
N ASN A 147 10.14 -9.92 -7.52
CA ASN A 147 9.30 -9.81 -8.71
C ASN A 147 7.87 -9.35 -8.41
N SER A 148 7.70 -8.55 -7.35
CA SER A 148 6.40 -7.96 -7.01
C SER A 148 5.90 -7.08 -8.14
N PRO A 149 4.61 -7.09 -8.48
CA PRO A 149 4.06 -6.23 -9.52
C PRO A 149 4.07 -4.74 -9.15
N VAL A 150 3.95 -4.43 -7.87
CA VAL A 150 3.96 -3.06 -7.36
C VAL A 150 4.66 -2.99 -6.00
N ILE A 151 5.23 -1.83 -5.71
CA ILE A 151 5.63 -1.40 -4.37
C ILE A 151 5.14 0.03 -4.20
N LEU A 152 4.46 0.32 -3.09
CA LEU A 152 4.01 1.66 -2.74
C LEU A 152 4.59 2.10 -1.41
N GLU A 153 4.98 3.35 -1.34
CA GLU A 153 5.37 4.04 -0.12
C GLU A 153 4.61 5.36 0.01
N GLY A 154 4.59 5.92 1.19
CA GLY A 154 3.89 7.19 1.39
C GLY A 154 4.10 7.77 2.77
N GLU A 155 3.31 8.80 3.04
CA GLU A 155 3.37 9.53 4.29
C GLU A 155 1.99 10.07 4.63
N VAL A 156 1.60 9.97 5.87
CA VAL A 156 0.34 10.51 6.37
C VAL A 156 0.57 11.43 7.57
N GLU A 157 -0.26 12.45 7.68
CA GLU A 157 -0.44 13.20 8.91
C GLU A 157 -1.41 12.48 9.82
N ILE A 158 -1.09 12.43 11.11
CA ILE A 158 -1.92 11.78 12.13
C ILE A 158 -2.20 12.74 13.29
N ARG A 159 -3.38 12.60 13.91
CA ARG A 159 -3.65 13.26 15.20
C ARG A 159 -2.82 12.63 16.30
N GLU A 160 -2.43 13.44 17.30
CA GLU A 160 -1.81 12.92 18.52
C GLU A 160 -2.74 11.90 19.21
N ALA A 161 -2.15 10.96 19.93
CA ALA A 161 -2.93 10.08 20.78
C ALA A 161 -3.51 10.90 21.95
N THR A 162 -4.83 10.91 22.07
CA THR A 162 -5.53 11.48 23.24
C THR A 162 -5.37 10.55 24.42
#